data_8bec4757e1c62f32310bfbeb29a4a83c
#
_entry.id   8bec4757e1c62f32310bfbeb29a4a83c
#
_cell.length_a   1.000
_cell.length_b   1.000
_cell.length_c   1.000
_cell.angle_alpha   90.00
_cell.angle_beta   90.00
_cell.angle_gamma   90.00
#
_symmetry.space_group_name_H-M   'P 1'
#
loop_
_entity.id
_entity.type
_entity.pdbx_description
1 polymer ?
#
loop_
_entity_poly.entity_id
_entity_poly.type
_entity_poly.pdbx_seq_one_letter_code
_entity_poly.pdbx_strand_id
1 'polypeptide(L)'
;VLALVDRKNVFVRQVHELGEWVGFETRNKYQIQDDKGIDLGFAAEQQKGLLGLILRQLLGHWRTFDIYIYDQARQNVLIAHHPFRFFFQRLEIRTKEGNPLGAIQQRFAFFHKRFDVENAKGQVLLEVASPIWKIWTFQFRKKDRQVAQVTKKWSGLLAEALTDKDNFLVEFQDAGLTAEERVLVLSAALFIDLQYFERKAGK
;
A
#
# COMPACT_ATOMS: atom_id res chain seq x y z
N VAL A 1 0.12 -16.71 -4.22
CA VAL A 1 -0.92 -15.78 -3.72
C VAL A 1 -0.59 -15.44 -2.27
N LEU A 2 -0.69 -14.17 -1.89
CA LEU A 2 -0.49 -13.75 -0.50
C LEU A 2 -1.49 -14.43 0.44
N ALA A 3 -1.00 -15.03 1.52
CA ALA A 3 -1.80 -15.77 2.50
C ALA A 3 -2.49 -14.81 3.49
N LEU A 4 -3.48 -14.04 3.02
CA LEU A 4 -4.16 -13.00 3.80
C LEU A 4 -5.52 -13.44 4.37
N VAL A 5 -6.12 -14.54 3.90
CA VAL A 5 -7.53 -14.91 4.18
C VAL A 5 -7.80 -15.09 5.67
N ASP A 6 -6.91 -15.75 6.38
CA ASP A 6 -7.08 -16.06 7.81
C ASP A 6 -6.35 -15.06 8.73
N ARG A 7 -5.88 -13.94 8.18
CA ARG A 7 -5.15 -12.95 8.97
C ARG A 7 -6.06 -11.82 9.40
N LYS A 8 -6.05 -11.54 10.71
CA LYS A 8 -6.74 -10.38 11.28
C LYS A 8 -5.88 -9.13 11.18
N ASN A 9 -4.59 -9.26 11.46
CA ASN A 9 -3.63 -8.19 11.46
C ASN A 9 -2.48 -8.49 10.50
N VAL A 10 -2.09 -7.50 9.71
CA VAL A 10 -0.92 -7.56 8.82
C VAL A 10 -0.11 -6.29 9.00
N PHE A 11 1.19 -6.44 9.22
CA PHE A 11 2.14 -5.35 9.34
C PHE A 11 2.84 -5.15 8.00
N VAL A 12 2.86 -3.91 7.52
CA VAL A 12 3.65 -3.47 6.37
C VAL A 12 4.75 -2.59 6.89
N ARG A 13 5.99 -3.06 6.82
CA ARG A 13 7.17 -2.39 7.35
C ARG A 13 8.06 -1.93 6.22
N GLN A 14 8.37 -0.65 6.16
CA GLN A 14 9.41 -0.16 5.25
C GLN A 14 10.78 -0.61 5.76
N VAL A 15 11.60 -1.17 4.88
CA VAL A 15 12.95 -1.67 5.20
C VAL A 15 13.98 -1.07 4.26
N HIS A 16 15.18 -0.74 4.77
CA HIS A 16 16.26 -0.16 3.94
C HIS A 16 17.07 -1.24 3.23
N GLU A 17 17.20 -2.39 3.85
CA GLU A 17 18.02 -3.52 3.37
C GLU A 17 17.13 -4.75 3.19
N LEU A 18 16.47 -4.87 2.07
CA LEU A 18 16.15 -6.17 1.50
C LEU A 18 17.29 -6.45 0.53
N GLY A 19 18.10 -7.48 0.80
CA GLY A 19 19.26 -7.81 -0.02
C GLY A 19 18.95 -7.85 -1.53
N GLU A 20 19.97 -8.03 -2.36
CA GLU A 20 19.95 -7.94 -3.84
C GLU A 20 18.99 -8.91 -4.58
N TRP A 21 17.90 -9.33 -3.96
CA TRP A 21 17.09 -10.44 -4.47
C TRP A 21 16.12 -10.09 -5.60
N VAL A 22 15.89 -8.82 -5.84
CA VAL A 22 14.80 -8.41 -6.77
C VAL A 22 15.29 -8.24 -8.19
N GLY A 23 16.60 -8.40 -8.43
CA GLY A 23 17.19 -8.31 -9.78
C GLY A 23 17.09 -6.94 -10.45
N PHE A 24 16.67 -5.90 -9.72
CA PHE A 24 16.64 -4.50 -10.17
C PHE A 24 16.85 -3.55 -8.98
N GLU A 25 17.30 -2.34 -9.26
CA GLU A 25 17.41 -1.29 -8.25
C GLU A 25 16.02 -0.94 -7.70
N THR A 26 15.88 -1.06 -6.37
CA THR A 26 14.63 -0.78 -5.66
C THR A 26 14.79 0.42 -4.77
N ARG A 27 13.72 1.20 -4.67
CA ARG A 27 13.70 2.39 -3.83
C ARG A 27 13.02 2.15 -2.50
N ASN A 28 11.71 1.96 -2.53
CA ASN A 28 10.93 1.65 -1.34
C ASN A 28 10.76 0.14 -1.28
N LYS A 29 11.12 -0.42 -0.14
CA LYS A 29 11.05 -1.85 0.12
C LYS A 29 10.20 -2.07 1.34
N TYR A 30 9.27 -3.02 1.27
CA TYR A 30 8.35 -3.33 2.34
C TYR A 30 8.37 -4.81 2.64
N GLN A 31 8.42 -5.14 3.91
CA GLN A 31 8.20 -6.46 4.45
C GLN A 31 6.75 -6.55 4.92
N ILE A 32 6.06 -7.62 4.56
CA ILE A 32 4.65 -7.86 4.91
C ILE A 32 4.63 -9.04 5.88
N GLN A 33 4.21 -8.81 7.12
CA GLN A 33 4.26 -9.80 8.21
C GLN A 33 2.91 -9.94 8.91
N ASP A 34 2.68 -11.09 9.53
CA ASP A 34 1.58 -11.28 10.45
C ASP A 34 1.90 -10.76 11.86
N ASP A 35 0.96 -10.94 12.80
CA ASP A 35 1.08 -10.56 14.21
C ASP A 35 2.14 -11.37 14.98
N LYS A 36 2.58 -12.50 14.44
CA LYS A 36 3.66 -13.33 14.99
C LYS A 36 5.03 -13.00 14.39
N GLY A 37 5.10 -12.03 13.47
CA GLY A 37 6.32 -11.68 12.76
C GLY A 37 6.69 -12.64 11.62
N ILE A 38 5.76 -13.51 11.21
CA ILE A 38 5.97 -14.42 10.08
C ILE A 38 5.81 -13.63 8.79
N ASP A 39 6.79 -13.74 7.89
CA ASP A 39 6.74 -13.11 6.58
C ASP A 39 5.60 -13.71 5.74
N LEU A 40 4.71 -12.85 5.27
CA LEU A 40 3.64 -13.19 4.34
C LEU A 40 4.01 -12.85 2.90
N GLY A 41 4.96 -11.94 2.73
CA GLY A 41 5.43 -11.48 1.44
C GLY A 41 6.25 -10.20 1.54
N PHE A 42 6.54 -9.63 0.39
CA PHE A 42 7.37 -8.43 0.25
C PHE A 42 6.80 -7.54 -0.84
N ALA A 43 7.09 -6.23 -0.77
CA ALA A 43 6.80 -5.31 -1.86
C ALA A 43 8.01 -4.42 -2.14
N ALA A 44 8.25 -4.08 -3.40
CA ALA A 44 9.37 -3.24 -3.80
C ALA A 44 8.96 -2.31 -4.95
N GLU A 45 9.26 -1.01 -4.82
CA GLU A 45 9.11 -0.05 -5.88
C GLU A 45 10.29 -0.16 -6.84
N GLN A 46 10.02 -0.37 -8.12
CA GLN A 46 11.06 -0.39 -9.16
C GLN A 46 11.59 1.01 -9.42
N GLN A 47 12.91 1.18 -9.32
CA GLN A 47 13.58 2.40 -9.74
C GLN A 47 13.78 2.41 -11.27
N LYS A 48 13.20 3.38 -11.94
CA LYS A 48 13.37 3.55 -13.40
C LYS A 48 14.55 4.48 -13.68
N GLY A 49 15.80 3.97 -13.62
CA GLY A 49 17.04 4.60 -14.10
C GLY A 49 17.29 6.08 -13.72
N LEU A 50 18.39 6.67 -14.21
CA LEU A 50 18.77 8.07 -13.95
C LEU A 50 17.75 9.10 -14.46
N LEU A 51 17.10 8.85 -15.60
CA LEU A 51 16.01 9.69 -16.11
C LEU A 51 14.82 9.73 -15.15
N GLY A 52 14.50 8.62 -14.47
CA GLY A 52 13.48 8.55 -13.45
C GLY A 52 13.81 9.41 -12.22
N LEU A 53 15.10 9.55 -11.87
CA LEU A 53 15.54 10.43 -10.76
C LEU A 53 15.32 11.92 -11.09
N ILE A 54 15.66 12.36 -12.29
CA ILE A 54 15.50 13.75 -12.75
C ILE A 54 14.01 14.10 -12.86
N LEU A 55 13.21 13.25 -13.49
CA LEU A 55 11.76 13.43 -13.61
C LEU A 55 11.08 13.48 -12.25
N ARG A 56 11.58 12.74 -11.28
CA ARG A 56 11.09 12.76 -9.92
C ARG A 56 11.33 14.09 -9.20
N GLN A 57 12.51 14.69 -9.32
CA GLN A 57 12.80 16.01 -8.72
C GLN A 57 11.86 17.09 -9.27
N LEU A 58 11.50 16.98 -10.56
CA LEU A 58 10.61 17.93 -11.23
C LEU A 58 9.12 17.64 -11.02
N LEU A 59 8.69 16.36 -11.06
CA LEU A 59 7.27 15.98 -11.09
C LEU A 59 6.74 15.46 -9.74
N GLY A 60 7.62 15.09 -8.80
CA GLY A 60 7.22 14.63 -7.47
C GLY A 60 6.25 13.44 -7.52
N HIS A 61 5.02 13.63 -7.02
CA HIS A 61 3.97 12.60 -6.95
C HIS A 61 3.24 12.34 -8.28
N TRP A 62 3.47 13.14 -9.29
CA TRP A 62 2.86 12.97 -10.63
C TRP A 62 3.60 11.93 -11.49
N ARG A 63 4.61 11.27 -10.95
CA ARG A 63 5.40 10.27 -11.66
C ARG A 63 4.68 8.94 -11.83
N THR A 64 5.01 8.22 -12.92
CA THR A 64 4.63 6.82 -13.10
C THR A 64 5.61 5.92 -12.37
N PHE A 65 5.13 4.92 -11.65
CA PHE A 65 5.96 3.89 -11.01
C PHE A 65 5.21 2.56 -10.87
N ASP A 66 5.97 1.49 -10.64
CA ASP A 66 5.43 0.16 -10.39
C ASP A 66 5.94 -0.35 -9.05
N ILE A 67 5.04 -0.97 -8.27
CA ILE A 67 5.36 -1.72 -7.06
C ILE A 67 5.12 -3.18 -7.36
N TYR A 68 6.16 -3.99 -7.26
CA TYR A 68 6.09 -5.43 -7.40
C TYR A 68 5.84 -6.05 -6.03
N ILE A 69 4.83 -6.91 -5.93
CA ILE A 69 4.46 -7.59 -4.70
C ILE A 69 4.77 -9.08 -4.88
N TYR A 70 5.52 -9.61 -3.92
CA TYR A 70 6.04 -10.98 -3.90
C TYR A 70 5.42 -11.76 -2.75
N ASP A 71 5.21 -13.05 -2.93
CA ASP A 71 4.81 -13.96 -1.86
C ASP A 71 6.01 -14.43 -1.01
N GLN A 72 5.77 -15.33 -0.05
CA GLN A 72 6.80 -15.91 0.83
C GLN A 72 7.90 -16.64 0.05
N ALA A 73 7.57 -17.26 -1.09
CA ALA A 73 8.50 -17.93 -1.97
C ALA A 73 9.27 -16.97 -2.89
N ARG A 74 9.12 -15.66 -2.67
CA ARG A 74 9.73 -14.59 -3.49
C ARG A 74 9.29 -14.62 -4.96
N GLN A 75 8.13 -15.20 -5.24
CA GLN A 75 7.54 -15.15 -6.57
C GLN A 75 6.72 -13.87 -6.71
N ASN A 76 6.94 -13.11 -7.79
CA ASN A 76 6.07 -11.97 -8.08
C ASN A 76 4.65 -12.48 -8.32
N VAL A 77 3.69 -11.95 -7.58
CA VAL A 77 2.28 -12.35 -7.67
C VAL A 77 1.39 -11.21 -8.12
N LEU A 78 1.78 -9.97 -7.83
CA LEU A 78 1.01 -8.78 -8.16
C LEU A 78 1.91 -7.63 -8.58
N ILE A 79 1.35 -6.74 -9.40
CA ILE A 79 1.96 -5.48 -9.78
C ILE A 79 0.95 -4.36 -9.49
N ALA A 80 1.35 -3.38 -8.69
CA ALA A 80 0.59 -2.18 -8.44
C ALA A 80 1.20 -1.03 -9.27
N HIS A 81 0.50 -0.62 -10.31
CA HIS A 81 0.90 0.39 -11.27
C HIS A 81 0.30 1.75 -10.93
N HIS A 82 1.16 2.77 -10.78
CA HIS A 82 0.74 4.14 -10.61
C HIS A 82 0.95 4.89 -11.94
N PRO A 83 -0.12 5.18 -12.70
CA PRO A 83 -0.04 5.96 -13.93
C PRO A 83 0.21 7.44 -13.63
N PHE A 84 0.76 8.16 -14.60
CA PHE A 84 0.86 9.62 -14.52
C PHE A 84 -0.53 10.26 -14.44
N ARG A 85 -0.77 11.09 -13.40
CA ARG A 85 -2.01 11.86 -13.25
C ARG A 85 -1.73 13.20 -12.59
N PHE A 86 -2.31 14.26 -13.10
CA PHE A 86 -2.25 15.59 -12.49
C PHE A 86 -3.13 15.69 -11.24
N PHE A 87 -4.36 15.13 -11.31
CA PHE A 87 -5.34 15.16 -10.24
C PHE A 87 -5.80 13.76 -9.91
N PHE A 88 -6.24 13.54 -8.65
CA PHE A 88 -6.86 12.30 -8.21
C PHE A 88 -6.04 11.06 -8.55
N GLN A 89 -4.98 10.89 -7.79
CA GLN A 89 -4.03 9.79 -7.97
C GLN A 89 -4.73 8.43 -7.97
N ARG A 90 -4.17 7.49 -8.74
CA ARG A 90 -4.71 6.14 -8.91
C ARG A 90 -3.58 5.13 -8.80
N LEU A 91 -3.86 4.01 -8.14
CA LEU A 91 -3.00 2.82 -8.14
C LEU A 91 -3.80 1.66 -8.71
N GLU A 92 -3.36 1.09 -9.81
CA GLU A 92 -4.01 -0.03 -10.49
C GLU A 92 -3.33 -1.34 -10.09
N ILE A 93 -4.09 -2.31 -9.59
CA ILE A 93 -3.58 -3.59 -9.12
C ILE A 93 -3.93 -4.66 -10.14
N ARG A 94 -2.92 -5.43 -10.57
CA ARG A 94 -3.04 -6.52 -11.53
C ARG A 94 -2.20 -7.72 -11.10
N THR A 95 -2.55 -8.90 -11.58
CA THR A 95 -1.69 -10.09 -11.43
C THR A 95 -0.40 -9.93 -12.24
N LYS A 96 0.58 -10.79 -12.00
CA LYS A 96 1.83 -10.80 -12.79
C LYS A 96 1.58 -11.07 -14.28
N GLU A 97 0.49 -11.76 -14.62
CA GLU A 97 0.05 -12.03 -16.00
C GLU A 97 -0.64 -10.82 -16.64
N GLY A 98 -0.89 -9.76 -15.87
CA GLY A 98 -1.54 -8.53 -16.36
C GLY A 98 -3.06 -8.49 -16.16
N ASN A 99 -3.68 -9.50 -15.56
CA ASN A 99 -5.12 -9.50 -15.31
C ASN A 99 -5.47 -8.46 -14.24
N PRO A 100 -6.40 -7.52 -14.51
CA PRO A 100 -6.77 -6.50 -13.56
C PRO A 100 -7.52 -7.10 -12.37
N LEU A 101 -7.16 -6.71 -11.15
CA LEU A 101 -7.87 -7.05 -9.91
C LEU A 101 -8.72 -5.88 -9.42
N GLY A 102 -8.21 -4.66 -9.55
CA GLY A 102 -8.91 -3.48 -9.09
C GLY A 102 -8.00 -2.26 -9.03
N ALA A 103 -8.45 -1.23 -8.34
CA ALA A 103 -7.69 0.00 -8.19
C ALA A 103 -8.01 0.75 -6.89
N ILE A 104 -7.09 1.61 -6.49
CA ILE A 104 -7.27 2.60 -5.43
C ILE A 104 -7.38 3.95 -6.13
N GLN A 105 -8.53 4.61 -6.03
CA GLN A 105 -8.81 5.87 -6.71
C GLN A 105 -8.99 7.00 -5.70
N GLN A 106 -8.09 7.98 -5.70
CA GLN A 106 -8.23 9.19 -4.88
C GLN A 106 -9.48 9.96 -5.28
N ARG A 107 -10.18 10.51 -4.28
CA ARG A 107 -11.39 11.33 -4.46
C ARG A 107 -11.18 12.73 -3.89
N PHE A 108 -11.95 13.66 -4.41
CA PHE A 108 -11.96 15.02 -3.88
C PHE A 108 -12.51 15.06 -2.44
N ALA A 109 -11.81 15.76 -1.56
CA ALA A 109 -12.28 16.05 -0.22
C ALA A 109 -11.59 17.32 0.33
N PHE A 110 -12.33 18.20 1.01
CA PHE A 110 -11.80 19.46 1.53
C PHE A 110 -10.95 19.28 2.79
N PHE A 111 -11.41 18.47 3.75
CA PHE A 111 -10.84 18.42 5.10
C PHE A 111 -10.31 17.05 5.51
N HIS A 112 -10.38 16.04 4.64
CA HIS A 112 -9.94 14.70 4.93
C HIS A 112 -9.39 14.02 3.69
N LYS A 113 -8.60 12.95 3.87
CA LYS A 113 -8.12 12.14 2.77
C LYS A 113 -9.20 11.13 2.42
N ARG A 114 -9.62 11.10 1.16
CA ARG A 114 -10.65 10.18 0.68
C ARG A 114 -10.18 9.46 -0.57
N PHE A 115 -10.45 8.18 -0.63
CA PHE A 115 -10.28 7.36 -1.82
C PHE A 115 -11.25 6.18 -1.82
N ASP A 116 -11.43 5.56 -2.98
CA ASP A 116 -12.25 4.38 -3.13
C ASP A 116 -11.37 3.20 -3.54
N VAL A 117 -11.74 2.00 -3.11
CA VAL A 117 -11.24 0.73 -3.60
C VAL A 117 -12.22 0.21 -4.62
N GLU A 118 -11.76 0.05 -5.85
CA GLU A 118 -12.57 -0.38 -6.98
C GLU A 118 -12.19 -1.80 -7.42
N ASN A 119 -13.15 -2.58 -7.91
CA ASN A 119 -12.86 -3.87 -8.57
C ASN A 119 -12.33 -3.67 -10.00
N ALA A 120 -12.04 -4.77 -10.71
CA ALA A 120 -11.54 -4.75 -12.08
C ALA A 120 -12.49 -4.06 -13.08
N LYS A 121 -13.79 -3.96 -12.75
CA LYS A 121 -14.81 -3.29 -13.58
C LYS A 121 -14.99 -1.81 -13.23
N GLY A 122 -14.21 -1.26 -12.28
CA GLY A 122 -14.32 0.12 -11.81
C GLY A 122 -15.49 0.36 -10.85
N GLN A 123 -16.12 -0.69 -10.32
CA GLN A 123 -17.17 -0.55 -9.33
C GLN A 123 -16.57 -0.40 -7.93
N VAL A 124 -17.08 0.53 -7.14
CA VAL A 124 -16.61 0.78 -5.78
C VAL A 124 -16.97 -0.40 -4.88
N LEU A 125 -15.96 -1.04 -4.31
CA LEU A 125 -16.09 -2.09 -3.31
C LEU A 125 -16.07 -1.52 -1.89
N LEU A 126 -15.12 -0.59 -1.63
CA LEU A 126 -14.93 0.02 -0.32
C LEU A 126 -14.72 1.53 -0.47
N GLU A 127 -15.33 2.29 0.40
CA GLU A 127 -15.03 3.71 0.59
C GLU A 127 -14.02 3.89 1.72
N VAL A 128 -13.06 4.80 1.53
CA VAL A 128 -11.99 5.02 2.50
C VAL A 128 -11.90 6.50 2.84
N ALA A 129 -11.90 6.77 4.14
CA ALA A 129 -11.71 8.11 4.66
C ALA A 129 -10.77 8.11 5.87
N SER A 130 -9.95 9.18 5.96
CA SER A 130 -9.16 9.48 7.14
C SER A 130 -9.78 10.69 7.83
N PRO A 131 -10.37 10.55 9.02
CA PRO A 131 -10.90 11.68 9.77
C PRO A 131 -9.82 12.72 10.09
N ILE A 132 -10.18 14.00 10.16
CA ILE A 132 -9.23 15.10 10.40
C ILE A 132 -8.43 14.90 11.69
N TRP A 133 -9.10 14.42 12.74
CA TRP A 133 -8.49 14.16 14.06
C TRP A 133 -7.71 12.85 14.15
N LYS A 134 -7.83 11.98 13.13
CA LYS A 134 -7.11 10.71 13.03
C LYS A 134 -6.38 10.61 11.69
N ILE A 135 -5.57 11.61 11.37
CA ILE A 135 -4.89 11.77 10.07
C ILE A 135 -3.98 10.59 9.67
N TRP A 136 -3.68 9.71 10.63
CA TRP A 136 -2.85 8.51 10.47
C TRP A 136 -3.66 7.21 10.39
N THR A 137 -5.01 7.32 10.40
CA THR A 137 -5.92 6.18 10.39
C THR A 137 -6.86 6.28 9.22
N PHE A 138 -6.94 5.23 8.40
CA PHE A 138 -7.78 5.13 7.22
C PHE A 138 -8.79 4.01 7.44
N GLN A 139 -10.06 4.36 7.49
CA GLN A 139 -11.16 3.44 7.71
C GLN A 139 -11.75 3.00 6.38
N PHE A 140 -11.81 1.70 6.14
CA PHE A 140 -12.38 1.07 4.95
C PHE A 140 -13.81 0.63 5.27
N ARG A 141 -14.77 1.15 4.52
CA ARG A 141 -16.19 0.90 4.73
C ARG A 141 -16.81 0.22 3.51
N LYS A 142 -17.63 -0.79 3.78
CA LYS A 142 -18.50 -1.42 2.80
C LYS A 142 -19.92 -1.06 3.17
N LYS A 143 -20.54 -0.17 2.36
CA LYS A 143 -21.76 0.56 2.78
C LYS A 143 -21.46 1.31 4.09
N ASP A 144 -22.29 1.14 5.13
CA ASP A 144 -22.15 1.84 6.41
C ASP A 144 -21.26 1.13 7.44
N ARG A 145 -20.79 -0.08 7.14
CA ARG A 145 -20.00 -0.90 8.07
C ARG A 145 -18.51 -0.77 7.81
N GLN A 146 -17.74 -0.49 8.85
CA GLN A 146 -16.27 -0.58 8.78
C GLN A 146 -15.85 -2.05 8.69
N VAL A 147 -15.07 -2.40 7.67
CA VAL A 147 -14.64 -3.77 7.37
C VAL A 147 -13.14 -3.96 7.51
N ALA A 148 -12.37 -2.87 7.38
CA ALA A 148 -10.93 -2.87 7.60
C ALA A 148 -10.44 -1.49 8.04
N GLN A 149 -9.19 -1.44 8.51
CA GLN A 149 -8.51 -0.20 8.89
C GLN A 149 -7.04 -0.29 8.55
N VAL A 150 -6.46 0.79 8.08
CA VAL A 150 -5.01 0.96 7.95
C VAL A 150 -4.58 2.09 8.87
N THR A 151 -3.63 1.82 9.76
CA THR A 151 -3.10 2.81 10.70
C THR A 151 -1.59 2.87 10.59
N LYS A 152 -1.03 4.08 10.43
CA LYS A 152 0.40 4.29 10.57
C LYS A 152 0.77 4.20 12.04
N LYS A 153 1.72 3.33 12.38
CA LYS A 153 2.25 3.15 13.73
C LYS A 153 3.59 3.87 13.84
N TRP A 154 3.72 4.67 14.89
CA TRP A 154 5.01 5.30 15.26
C TRP A 154 5.74 4.38 16.22
N SER A 155 7.06 4.35 16.15
CA SER A 155 7.94 3.49 16.96
C SER A 155 7.79 3.62 18.49
N GLY A 156 7.07 4.62 18.99
CA GLY A 156 6.91 4.88 20.43
C GLY A 156 5.95 3.97 21.21
N LEU A 157 5.10 3.17 20.55
CA LEU A 157 4.09 2.34 21.23
C LEU A 157 4.41 0.84 21.26
N LEU A 158 5.47 0.41 20.57
CA LEU A 158 6.03 -0.95 20.60
C LEU A 158 7.54 -0.87 20.76
N ALA A 159 7.98 -0.18 21.80
CA ALA A 159 9.32 0.40 21.98
C ALA A 159 10.49 -0.59 22.08
N GLU A 160 10.30 -1.90 22.02
CA GLU A 160 11.41 -2.83 22.25
C GLU A 160 11.97 -3.56 21.01
N ALA A 161 11.36 -3.44 19.83
CA ALA A 161 11.79 -4.22 18.67
C ALA A 161 11.87 -3.47 17.33
N LEU A 162 11.49 -2.20 17.24
CA LEU A 162 11.29 -1.55 15.94
C LEU A 162 11.97 -0.17 15.88
N THR A 163 13.15 -0.14 15.28
CA THR A 163 13.86 1.06 14.82
C THR A 163 13.00 1.95 13.91
N ASP A 164 13.21 3.25 14.00
CA ASP A 164 12.74 4.46 13.28
C ASP A 164 12.10 4.36 11.88
N LYS A 165 11.34 3.31 11.55
CA LYS A 165 10.81 3.08 10.20
C LYS A 165 9.29 3.18 10.15
N ASP A 166 8.80 3.68 9.02
CA ASP A 166 7.38 3.80 8.75
C ASP A 166 6.71 2.42 8.70
N ASN A 167 5.89 2.16 9.71
CA ASN A 167 5.16 0.90 9.84
C ASN A 167 3.66 1.16 9.74
N PHE A 168 2.98 0.32 8.96
CA PHE A 168 1.52 0.32 8.86
C PHE A 168 0.96 -0.96 9.44
N LEU A 169 -0.11 -0.82 10.20
CA LEU A 169 -0.95 -1.93 10.63
C LEU A 169 -2.20 -1.94 9.75
N VAL A 170 -2.43 -3.04 9.07
CA VAL A 170 -3.65 -3.36 8.33
C VAL A 170 -4.47 -4.31 9.21
N GLU A 171 -5.65 -3.88 9.63
CA GLU A 171 -6.60 -4.64 10.45
C GLU A 171 -7.80 -5.03 9.62
N PHE A 172 -8.02 -6.32 9.41
CA PHE A 172 -9.21 -6.85 8.77
C PHE A 172 -10.25 -7.16 9.85
N GLN A 173 -11.31 -6.37 9.90
CA GLN A 173 -12.36 -6.45 10.95
C GLN A 173 -13.53 -7.32 10.51
N ASP A 174 -13.70 -7.52 9.21
CA ASP A 174 -14.73 -8.40 8.65
C ASP A 174 -14.10 -9.67 8.07
N ALA A 175 -14.47 -10.82 8.64
CA ALA A 175 -14.04 -12.13 8.12
C ALA A 175 -14.59 -12.42 6.72
N GLY A 176 -15.69 -11.78 6.32
CA GLY A 176 -16.32 -11.93 5.01
C GLY A 176 -15.62 -11.18 3.86
N LEU A 177 -14.53 -10.46 4.12
CA LEU A 177 -13.71 -9.90 3.06
C LEU A 177 -13.08 -11.01 2.22
N THR A 178 -13.27 -10.91 0.90
CA THR A 178 -12.67 -11.85 -0.05
C THR A 178 -11.15 -11.72 -0.07
N ALA A 179 -10.45 -12.73 -0.60
CA ALA A 179 -8.99 -12.67 -0.78
C ALA A 179 -8.57 -11.46 -1.64
N GLU A 180 -9.35 -11.14 -2.67
CA GLU A 180 -9.13 -10.01 -3.56
C GLU A 180 -9.31 -8.67 -2.82
N GLU A 181 -10.38 -8.50 -2.05
CA GLU A 181 -10.61 -7.30 -1.23
C GLU A 181 -9.47 -7.09 -0.22
N ARG A 182 -8.96 -8.15 0.42
CA ARG A 182 -7.83 -8.08 1.35
C ARG A 182 -6.54 -7.64 0.67
N VAL A 183 -6.27 -8.15 -0.53
CA VAL A 183 -5.13 -7.72 -1.36
C VAL A 183 -5.26 -6.24 -1.73
N LEU A 184 -6.44 -5.78 -2.11
CA LEU A 184 -6.68 -4.38 -2.44
C LEU A 184 -6.51 -3.46 -1.22
N VAL A 185 -6.97 -3.87 -0.03
CA VAL A 185 -6.73 -3.13 1.23
C VAL A 185 -5.24 -3.06 1.57
N LEU A 186 -4.50 -4.17 1.41
CA LEU A 186 -3.04 -4.18 1.60
C LEU A 186 -2.34 -3.24 0.61
N SER A 187 -2.74 -3.27 -0.66
CA SER A 187 -2.20 -2.36 -1.70
C SER A 187 -2.51 -0.90 -1.40
N ALA A 188 -3.65 -0.62 -0.77
CA ALA A 188 -3.97 0.72 -0.30
C ALA A 188 -3.04 1.20 0.82
N ALA A 189 -2.51 0.33 1.68
CA ALA A 189 -1.51 0.72 2.68
C ALA A 189 -0.21 1.22 2.00
N LEU A 190 0.24 0.55 0.93
CA LEU A 190 1.39 1.00 0.12
C LEU A 190 1.10 2.33 -0.58
N PHE A 191 -0.11 2.49 -1.13
CA PHE A 191 -0.54 3.74 -1.76
C PHE A 191 -0.57 4.90 -0.77
N ILE A 192 -1.09 4.67 0.45
CA ILE A 192 -1.14 5.64 1.53
C ILE A 192 0.27 6.10 1.92
N ASP A 193 1.23 5.19 2.04
CA ASP A 193 2.61 5.54 2.35
C ASP A 193 3.22 6.45 1.30
N LEU A 194 3.18 6.03 0.05
CA LEU A 194 3.77 6.76 -1.07
C LEU A 194 3.12 8.13 -1.32
N GLN A 195 1.81 8.26 -1.07
CA GLN A 195 1.09 9.51 -1.31
C GLN A 195 1.17 10.51 -0.17
N TYR A 196 1.22 10.06 1.07
CA TYR A 196 1.01 10.94 2.21
C TYR A 196 2.20 11.03 3.16
N PHE A 197 3.10 10.05 3.16
CA PHE A 197 4.17 9.95 4.14
C PHE A 197 5.57 10.07 3.56
N GLU A 198 5.86 9.46 2.43
CA GLU A 198 7.17 9.55 1.77
C GLU A 198 7.58 11.01 1.47
N ARG A 199 6.60 11.89 1.24
CA ARG A 199 6.82 13.32 0.93
C ARG A 199 7.42 14.13 2.07
N LYS A 200 7.30 13.67 3.32
CA LYS A 200 7.79 14.40 4.50
C LYS A 200 9.24 14.05 4.86
N ALA A 201 9.75 12.92 4.40
CA ALA A 201 11.12 12.47 4.67
C ALA A 201 12.18 13.13 3.77
N GLY A 202 11.79 13.92 2.80
CA GLY A 202 12.67 14.58 1.82
C GLY A 202 12.82 16.09 1.99
N LYS A 203 12.49 16.63 3.19
CA LYS A 203 12.75 18.03 3.55
C LYS A 203 13.75 18.11 4.67
#